data_50b535fc3635b3bc9e6c28f58a57d737
#
_entry.id   50b535fc3635b3bc9e6c28f58a57d737
#
_cell.length_a   1.000
_cell.length_b   1.000
_cell.length_c   1.000
_cell.angle_alpha   90.00
_cell.angle_beta   90.00
_cell.angle_gamma   90.00
#
_symmetry.space_group_name_H-M   'P 1'
#
loop_
_entity.id
_entity.type
_entity.pdbx_description
1 polymer ?
#
loop_
_entity_poly.entity_id
_entity_poly.type
_entity_poly.pdbx_seq_one_letter_code
_entity_poly.pdbx_strand_id
1 'polypeptide(L)'
;GHFGIDIQCPRNTAVSAVLDGTIVSAGYTIDYGYVVYIQHSNNYLSVYKYNSGILKNIGDKVSGGEKTAVTGWEDGKSSKQSCVAEFQLWHMGQSLDPEKYITF
;
A
#
# COMPACT_ATOMS: atom_id res chain seq x y z
N GLY A 1 -3.40 18.89 0.06
CA GLY A 1 -2.84 17.82 0.85
C GLY A 1 -3.29 16.45 0.40
N HIS A 2 -2.58 15.46 0.87
CA HIS A 2 -2.90 14.07 0.58
C HIS A 2 -3.60 13.46 1.77
N PHE A 3 -4.64 12.69 1.50
CA PHE A 3 -5.25 11.87 2.51
C PHE A 3 -4.58 10.51 2.50
N GLY A 4 -4.11 10.09 3.66
CA GLY A 4 -3.56 8.76 3.85
C GLY A 4 -3.98 8.27 5.22
N ILE A 5 -4.02 6.96 5.39
CA ILE A 5 -4.27 6.33 6.68
C ILE A 5 -3.02 5.60 7.08
N ASP A 6 -2.54 5.90 8.29
CA ASP A 6 -1.47 5.16 8.93
C ASP A 6 -2.08 4.07 9.80
N ILE A 7 -1.70 2.84 9.51
CA ILE A 7 -2.22 1.67 10.20
C ILE A 7 -1.08 1.02 10.98
N GLN A 8 -1.22 0.94 12.30
CA GLN A 8 -0.26 0.19 13.11
C GLN A 8 -0.46 -1.30 12.90
N CYS A 9 0.62 -1.99 12.67
CA CYS A 9 0.59 -3.42 12.37
C CYS A 9 1.86 -4.10 12.85
N PRO A 10 1.84 -5.41 13.13
CA PRO A 10 3.06 -6.15 13.34
C PRO A 10 3.91 -6.19 12.08
N ARG A 11 5.23 -6.31 12.24
CA ARG A 11 6.14 -6.55 11.11
C ARG A 11 5.82 -7.88 10.46
N ASN A 12 6.15 -8.00 9.18
CA ASN A 12 5.91 -9.22 8.38
C ASN A 12 4.43 -9.56 8.26
N THR A 13 3.56 -8.56 8.35
CA THR A 13 2.13 -8.72 8.07
C THR A 13 1.90 -8.56 6.57
N ALA A 14 1.10 -9.43 5.99
CA ALA A 14 0.76 -9.34 4.58
C ALA A 14 -0.12 -8.13 4.32
N VAL A 15 0.19 -7.41 3.24
CA VAL A 15 -0.61 -6.30 2.75
C VAL A 15 -1.38 -6.80 1.54
N SER A 16 -2.70 -6.71 1.60
CA SER A 16 -3.58 -7.24 0.56
C SER A 16 -4.17 -6.11 -0.28
N ALA A 17 -4.39 -6.40 -1.57
CA ALA A 17 -5.07 -5.48 -2.46
C ALA A 17 -6.49 -5.22 -1.95
N VAL A 18 -6.92 -3.96 -1.94
CA VAL A 18 -8.27 -3.62 -1.47
C VAL A 18 -9.36 -4.05 -2.46
N LEU A 19 -9.02 -4.07 -3.75
CA LEU A 19 -9.92 -4.44 -4.85
C LEU A 19 -9.10 -5.09 -5.96
N ASP A 20 -9.79 -5.73 -6.90
CA ASP A 20 -9.17 -6.24 -8.11
C ASP A 20 -8.47 -5.10 -8.87
N GLY A 21 -7.32 -5.38 -9.44
CA GLY A 21 -6.59 -4.38 -10.19
C GLY A 21 -5.34 -4.92 -10.84
N THR A 22 -4.48 -4.01 -11.27
CA THR A 22 -3.20 -4.31 -11.90
C THR A 22 -2.10 -3.53 -11.19
N ILE A 23 -0.99 -4.20 -10.91
CA ILE A 23 0.19 -3.53 -10.32
C ILE A 23 0.79 -2.63 -11.39
N VAL A 24 0.74 -1.32 -11.18
CA VAL A 24 1.28 -0.35 -12.14
C VAL A 24 2.62 0.23 -11.71
N SER A 25 2.95 0.12 -10.44
CA SER A 25 4.27 0.50 -9.92
C SER A 25 4.57 -0.32 -8.68
N ALA A 26 5.82 -0.74 -8.53
CA ALA A 26 6.29 -1.49 -7.37
C ALA A 26 7.79 -1.31 -7.27
N GLY A 27 8.28 -0.75 -6.17
CA GLY A 27 9.70 -0.52 -6.02
C GLY A 27 10.07 0.10 -4.69
N TYR A 28 11.36 0.21 -4.47
CA TYR A 28 11.94 0.76 -3.25
C TYR A 28 12.11 2.28 -3.37
N THR A 29 11.75 2.99 -2.31
CA THR A 29 12.00 4.42 -2.16
C THR A 29 12.74 4.67 -0.86
N ILE A 30 13.55 5.73 -0.83
CA ILE A 30 14.31 6.08 0.38
C ILE A 30 13.36 6.54 1.50
N ASP A 31 12.34 7.30 1.14
CA ASP A 31 11.47 7.93 2.15
C ASP A 31 10.34 7.02 2.64
N TYR A 32 9.88 6.07 1.81
CA TYR A 32 8.68 5.28 2.09
C TYR A 32 8.91 3.77 2.05
N GLY A 33 10.15 3.32 1.93
CA GLY A 33 10.44 1.91 1.79
C GLY A 33 9.91 1.36 0.47
N TYR A 34 9.46 0.11 0.47
CA TYR A 34 8.83 -0.46 -0.71
C TYR A 34 7.40 0.04 -0.85
N VAL A 35 7.05 0.50 -2.03
CA VAL A 35 5.75 1.10 -2.36
C VAL A 35 5.12 0.32 -3.50
N VAL A 36 3.83 0.05 -3.38
CA VAL A 36 3.04 -0.63 -4.42
C VAL A 36 1.89 0.28 -4.83
N TYR A 37 1.70 0.43 -6.14
CA TYR A 37 0.57 1.16 -6.73
C TYR A 37 -0.28 0.17 -7.49
N ILE A 38 -1.58 0.13 -7.19
CA ILE A 38 -2.53 -0.74 -7.88
C ILE A 38 -3.59 0.11 -8.57
N GLN A 39 -3.70 -0.07 -9.89
CA GLN A 39 -4.74 0.58 -10.68
C GLN A 39 -5.98 -0.30 -10.69
N HIS A 40 -7.10 0.28 -10.28
CA HIS A 40 -8.42 -0.38 -10.28
C HIS A 40 -9.27 0.16 -11.42
N SER A 41 -10.46 -0.41 -11.59
CA SER A 41 -11.41 0.11 -12.57
C SER A 41 -11.91 1.50 -12.16
N ASN A 42 -12.51 2.23 -13.12
CA ASN A 42 -13.10 3.56 -12.90
C ASN A 42 -12.07 4.60 -12.43
N ASN A 43 -10.79 4.44 -12.81
CA ASN A 43 -9.71 5.39 -12.51
C ASN A 43 -9.39 5.54 -11.03
N TYR A 44 -9.65 4.51 -10.24
CA TYR A 44 -9.16 4.46 -8.86
C TYR A 44 -7.75 3.88 -8.82
N LEU A 45 -6.94 4.42 -7.91
CA LEU A 45 -5.58 3.98 -7.65
C LEU A 45 -5.41 3.82 -6.14
N SER A 46 -4.92 2.67 -5.70
CA SER A 46 -4.55 2.47 -4.30
C SER A 46 -3.04 2.43 -4.16
N VAL A 47 -2.54 2.98 -3.07
CA VAL A 47 -1.10 3.12 -2.79
C VAL A 47 -0.80 2.55 -1.43
N TYR A 48 0.24 1.73 -1.34
CA TYR A 48 0.66 1.02 -0.12
C TYR A 48 2.12 1.33 0.13
N LYS A 49 2.41 2.00 1.24
CA LYS A 49 3.76 2.47 1.60
C LYS A 49 4.27 1.78 2.85
N TYR A 50 5.57 1.91 3.08
CA TYR A 50 6.30 1.41 4.24
C TYR A 50 6.31 -0.11 4.34
N ASN A 51 6.42 -0.77 3.20
CA ASN A 51 6.59 -2.21 3.14
C ASN A 51 8.08 -2.58 3.23
N SER A 52 8.37 -3.74 3.79
CA SER A 52 9.72 -4.30 3.81
C SER A 52 10.03 -5.14 2.59
N GLY A 53 9.00 -5.53 1.84
CA GLY A 53 9.17 -6.33 0.63
C GLY A 53 7.92 -6.34 -0.23
N ILE A 54 8.10 -6.74 -1.49
CA ILE A 54 7.04 -6.80 -2.50
C ILE A 54 6.92 -8.25 -2.99
N LEU A 55 5.67 -8.72 -3.14
CA LEU A 55 5.36 -10.09 -3.54
C LEU A 55 4.91 -10.20 -5.00
N LYS A 56 4.70 -9.07 -5.68
CA LYS A 56 4.18 -9.01 -7.05
C LYS A 56 5.07 -8.14 -7.92
N ASN A 57 4.92 -8.28 -9.23
CA ASN A 57 5.66 -7.50 -10.22
C ASN A 57 4.76 -6.52 -10.94
N ILE A 58 5.36 -5.46 -11.51
CA ILE A 58 4.63 -4.52 -12.38
C ILE A 58 4.00 -5.30 -13.53
N GLY A 59 2.73 -5.04 -13.78
CA GLY A 59 1.94 -5.71 -14.80
C GLY A 59 1.12 -6.88 -14.29
N ASP A 60 1.38 -7.37 -13.07
CA ASP A 60 0.60 -8.47 -12.50
C ASP A 60 -0.82 -8.02 -12.22
N LYS A 61 -1.77 -8.87 -12.55
CA LYS A 61 -3.17 -8.70 -12.14
C LYS A 61 -3.37 -9.31 -10.78
N VAL A 62 -4.10 -8.62 -9.91
CA VAL A 62 -4.37 -9.06 -8.55
C VAL A 62 -5.87 -9.01 -8.28
N SER A 63 -6.33 -9.90 -7.42
CA SER A 63 -7.70 -9.91 -6.93
C SER A 63 -7.78 -9.19 -5.59
N GLY A 64 -8.92 -8.63 -5.28
CA GLY A 64 -9.16 -8.06 -3.94
C GLY A 64 -8.89 -9.09 -2.86
N GLY A 65 -8.12 -8.72 -1.85
CA GLY A 65 -7.68 -9.63 -0.79
C GLY A 65 -6.38 -10.40 -1.10
N GLU A 66 -5.87 -10.33 -2.32
CA GLU A 66 -4.62 -11.00 -2.69
C GLU A 66 -3.42 -10.28 -2.06
N LYS A 67 -2.47 -11.02 -1.52
CA LYS A 67 -1.28 -10.47 -0.87
C LYS A 67 -0.33 -9.87 -1.91
N THR A 68 0.07 -8.61 -1.71
CA THR A 68 0.93 -7.89 -2.65
C THR A 68 2.26 -7.46 -2.06
N ALA A 69 2.34 -7.32 -0.75
CA ALA A 69 3.53 -6.83 -0.06
C ALA A 69 3.55 -7.33 1.39
N VAL A 70 4.62 -7.00 2.09
CA VAL A 70 4.80 -7.34 3.51
C VAL A 70 5.23 -6.08 4.26
N THR A 71 4.61 -5.81 5.40
CA THR A 71 4.93 -4.67 6.25
C THR A 71 6.29 -4.83 6.93
N GLY A 72 6.85 -3.74 7.45
CA GLY A 72 8.02 -3.80 8.31
C GLY A 72 9.24 -3.04 7.80
N TRP A 73 9.04 -2.07 6.90
CA TRP A 73 10.17 -1.24 6.49
C TRP A 73 10.74 -0.48 7.69
N GLU A 74 12.06 -0.53 7.82
CA GLU A 74 12.79 0.19 8.85
C GLU A 74 13.55 1.35 8.24
N ASP A 75 13.35 2.55 8.80
CA ASP A 75 14.10 3.73 8.44
C ASP A 75 15.35 3.94 9.30
N GLY A 76 15.72 2.94 10.09
CA GLY A 76 16.83 3.02 11.03
C GLY A 76 16.49 3.68 12.36
N LYS A 77 15.26 4.14 12.53
CA LYS A 77 14.83 4.86 13.73
C LYS A 77 14.03 4.04 14.72
N SER A 78 13.56 2.87 14.31
CA SER A 78 12.70 2.06 15.15
C SER A 78 13.26 0.66 15.33
N SER A 79 13.42 0.25 16.59
CA SER A 79 13.73 -1.12 16.95
C SER A 79 12.49 -1.89 17.39
N LYS A 80 11.30 -1.31 17.27
CA LYS A 80 10.08 -1.91 17.74
C LYS A 80 9.62 -3.03 16.82
N GLN A 81 8.92 -4.01 17.38
CA GLN A 81 8.37 -5.12 16.63
C GLN A 81 7.13 -4.74 15.82
N SER A 82 6.56 -3.58 16.07
CA SER A 82 5.45 -3.06 15.31
C SER A 82 5.94 -2.00 14.32
N CYS A 83 5.18 -1.81 13.27
CA CYS A 83 5.46 -0.83 12.23
C CYS A 83 4.21 -0.06 11.89
N VAL A 84 4.34 0.94 11.03
CA VAL A 84 3.21 1.68 10.49
C VAL A 84 3.16 1.45 8.99
N ALA A 85 2.00 1.01 8.51
CA ALA A 85 1.71 0.95 7.07
C ALA A 85 0.88 2.16 6.69
N GLU A 86 1.12 2.73 5.52
CA GLU A 86 0.30 3.82 5.01
C GLU A 86 -0.47 3.36 3.79
N PHE A 87 -1.77 3.65 3.77
CA PHE A 87 -2.66 3.39 2.65
C PHE A 87 -3.22 4.70 2.12
N GLN A 88 -3.20 4.87 0.79
CA GLN A 88 -3.80 6.02 0.11
C GLN A 88 -4.74 5.52 -0.98
N LEU A 89 -5.81 6.26 -1.22
CA LEU A 89 -6.75 6.02 -2.31
C LEU A 89 -6.86 7.28 -3.16
N TRP A 90 -6.71 7.13 -4.47
CA TRP A 90 -6.75 8.22 -5.43
C TRP A 90 -7.82 7.96 -6.47
N HIS A 91 -8.47 9.00 -6.94
CA HIS A 91 -9.43 8.94 -8.05
C HIS A 91 -9.21 10.12 -8.99
N MET A 92 -8.89 9.82 -10.24
CA MET A 92 -8.67 10.83 -11.29
C MET A 92 -7.65 11.90 -10.86
N GLY A 93 -6.57 11.48 -10.20
CA GLY A 93 -5.49 12.37 -9.76
C GLY A 93 -5.75 13.12 -8.45
N GLN A 94 -6.86 12.87 -7.77
CA GLN A 94 -7.16 13.47 -6.46
C GLN A 94 -7.10 12.41 -5.37
N SER A 95 -6.42 12.73 -4.25
CA SER A 95 -6.44 11.83 -3.11
C SER A 95 -7.79 11.91 -2.40
N LEU A 96 -8.26 10.75 -1.97
CA LEU A 96 -9.54 10.61 -1.27
C LEU A 96 -9.29 10.21 0.17
N ASP A 97 -10.24 10.53 1.05
CA ASP A 97 -10.23 10.00 2.41
C ASP A 97 -10.64 8.52 2.35
N PRO A 98 -9.71 7.58 2.59
CA PRO A 98 -10.01 6.17 2.42
C PRO A 98 -11.14 5.68 3.33
N GLU A 99 -11.31 6.28 4.50
CA GLU A 99 -12.34 5.86 5.46
C GLU A 99 -13.75 6.05 4.95
N LYS A 100 -13.95 6.93 3.96
CA LYS A 100 -15.26 7.18 3.35
C LYS A 100 -15.62 6.13 2.31
N TYR A 101 -14.66 5.34 1.85
CA TYR A 101 -14.84 4.40 0.74
C TYR A 101 -14.58 2.96 1.13
N ILE A 102 -13.79 2.71 2.15
CA ILE A 102 -13.31 1.39 2.54
C ILE A 102 -13.45 1.22 4.05
N THR A 103 -13.94 0.05 4.48
CA THR A 103 -13.98 -0.33 5.89
C THR A 103 -12.68 -1.06 6.23
N PHE A 104 -12.04 -0.58 7.27
CA PHE A 104 -10.79 -1.17 7.76
C PHE A 104 -10.99 -2.03 8.99
#